data_2470db0e442e7d9d07aaa98097c465cb
#
_entry.id   2470db0e442e7d9d07aaa98097c465cb
#
_cell.length_a   1.000
_cell.length_b   1.000
_cell.length_c   1.000
_cell.angle_alpha   90.00
_cell.angle_beta   90.00
_cell.angle_gamma   90.00
#
_symmetry.space_group_name_H-M   'P 1'
#
loop_
_entity.id
_entity.type
_entity.pdbx_description
1 polymer ?
#
loop_
_entity_poly.entity_id
_entity_poly.type
_entity_poly.pdbx_seq_one_letter_code
_entity_poly.pdbx_strand_id
1 'polypeptide(L)'
;MKTKELFVKDPLAWKLLNDGVSSNNTEDHATLMFELDTFVCEGEYLNGMRKILESYLARFTDPEQKAAWVSGFYGSGKSHLAKVLRYLWADFVFPSGETARSIAHLPVEIKDLLVEISALGKRHGGLHMAGGTLKSGTGSVRLRVLDLVFKSVGLPEGYLFAKFVMDLKRDLVYEDFVQAIQKLGKNADGEILRLYSSPTVAKAYAQVYGVAVAGVVRRCLQATRRV
;
A
#
# COMPACT_ATOMS: atom_id res chain seq x y z
N MET A 1 40.07 -11.23 20.65
CA MET A 1 39.03 -10.55 19.84
C MET A 1 37.67 -10.90 20.42
N LYS A 2 36.89 -9.96 20.86
CA LYS A 2 35.53 -10.21 21.35
C LYS A 2 34.58 -10.26 20.17
N THR A 3 33.55 -11.13 20.22
CA THR A 3 32.61 -11.32 19.11
C THR A 3 31.96 -10.00 18.64
N LYS A 4 31.76 -9.03 19.55
CA LYS A 4 31.23 -7.72 19.21
C LYS A 4 32.13 -6.89 18.27
N GLU A 5 33.44 -7.18 18.27
CA GLU A 5 34.41 -6.47 17.40
C GLU A 5 34.34 -6.92 15.94
N LEU A 6 33.53 -7.95 15.64
CA LEU A 6 33.24 -8.42 14.28
C LEU A 6 32.12 -7.63 13.60
N PHE A 7 31.39 -6.82 14.34
CA PHE A 7 30.28 -6.04 13.83
C PHE A 7 30.67 -4.58 13.59
N VAL A 8 30.20 -4.01 12.53
CA VAL A 8 30.42 -2.59 12.19
C VAL A 8 29.79 -1.65 13.25
N LYS A 9 28.64 -2.06 13.81
CA LYS A 9 27.96 -1.37 14.90
C LYS A 9 27.95 -2.28 16.13
N ASP A 10 28.13 -1.75 17.34
CA ASP A 10 28.12 -2.56 18.58
C ASP A 10 26.73 -3.16 18.79
N PRO A 11 26.56 -4.50 18.68
CA PRO A 11 25.25 -5.15 18.82
C PRO A 11 24.63 -5.03 20.22
N LEU A 12 25.44 -4.69 21.22
CA LEU A 12 24.95 -4.47 22.60
C LEU A 12 24.39 -3.06 22.82
N ALA A 13 24.87 -2.09 22.04
CA ALA A 13 24.37 -0.72 22.05
C ALA A 13 23.13 -0.51 21.16
N TRP A 14 22.81 -1.50 20.33
CA TRP A 14 21.74 -1.45 19.35
C TRP A 14 20.51 -2.22 19.81
N LYS A 15 19.41 -1.53 19.99
CA LYS A 15 18.13 -2.19 20.22
C LYS A 15 17.61 -2.68 18.87
N LEU A 16 17.59 -3.99 18.66
CA LEU A 16 16.90 -4.61 17.54
C LEU A 16 15.40 -4.35 17.71
N LEU A 17 14.82 -3.60 16.78
CA LEU A 17 13.37 -3.32 16.75
C LEU A 17 12.61 -4.35 15.92
N ASN A 18 13.31 -5.31 15.33
CA ASN A 18 12.74 -6.34 14.45
C ASN A 18 12.99 -7.72 15.06
N ASP A 19 11.92 -8.53 15.24
CA ASP A 19 11.96 -9.90 15.77
C ASP A 19 12.52 -10.94 14.76
N GLY A 20 13.29 -10.48 13.76
CA GLY A 20 13.92 -11.35 12.74
C GLY A 20 13.00 -11.74 11.57
N VAL A 21 11.72 -11.36 11.60
CA VAL A 21 10.77 -11.58 10.50
C VAL A 21 10.14 -10.24 10.11
N SER A 22 10.43 -9.78 8.90
CA SER A 22 9.81 -8.55 8.37
C SER A 22 8.32 -8.79 8.09
N SER A 23 7.45 -8.11 8.84
CA SER A 23 6.01 -8.13 8.61
C SER A 23 5.62 -7.06 7.60
N ASN A 24 4.89 -7.44 6.55
CA ASN A 24 4.34 -6.50 5.57
C ASN A 24 3.14 -5.69 6.11
N ASN A 25 2.61 -6.07 7.26
CA ASN A 25 1.42 -5.47 7.87
C ASN A 25 1.75 -4.54 9.05
N THR A 26 3.03 -4.33 9.40
CA THR A 26 3.40 -3.48 10.52
C THR A 26 3.35 -2.01 10.10
N GLU A 27 2.47 -1.25 10.74
CA GLU A 27 2.39 0.21 10.64
C GLU A 27 3.31 0.91 11.68
N ASP A 28 4.18 0.14 12.33
CA ASP A 28 5.15 0.69 13.27
C ASP A 28 6.26 1.43 12.51
N HIS A 29 6.15 2.74 12.53
CA HIS A 29 7.10 3.62 11.86
C HIS A 29 8.53 3.50 12.43
N ALA A 30 8.68 3.26 13.73
CA ALA A 30 10.00 3.12 14.34
C ALA A 30 10.73 1.87 13.81
N THR A 31 10.03 0.73 13.74
CA THR A 31 10.57 -0.49 13.14
C THR A 31 10.87 -0.30 11.66
N LEU A 32 10.02 0.39 10.91
CA LEU A 32 10.23 0.64 9.49
C LEU A 32 11.45 1.55 9.25
N MET A 33 11.60 2.63 10.01
CA MET A 33 12.77 3.51 9.92
C MET A 33 14.06 2.74 10.24
N PHE A 34 14.03 1.88 11.28
CA PHE A 34 15.14 1.00 11.60
C PHE A 34 15.46 0.04 10.46
N GLU A 35 14.47 -0.59 9.84
CA GLU A 35 14.65 -1.50 8.70
C GLU A 35 15.23 -0.78 7.47
N LEU A 36 14.87 0.47 7.23
CA LEU A 36 15.42 1.29 6.15
C LEU A 36 16.87 1.72 6.43
N ASP A 37 17.17 2.18 7.64
CA ASP A 37 18.53 2.59 8.05
C ASP A 37 19.53 1.42 8.03
N THR A 38 19.03 0.21 8.34
CA THR A 38 19.88 -0.98 8.40
C THR A 38 19.89 -1.81 7.12
N PHE A 39 19.16 -1.38 6.10
CA PHE A 39 19.12 -2.09 4.83
C PHE A 39 20.46 -1.98 4.09
N VAL A 40 21.06 -3.14 3.83
CA VAL A 40 22.31 -3.24 3.08
C VAL A 40 21.98 -3.50 1.60
N CYS A 41 22.18 -2.49 0.76
CA CYS A 41 21.92 -2.57 -0.68
C CYS A 41 23.20 -2.94 -1.45
N GLU A 42 23.62 -4.20 -1.34
CA GLU A 42 24.83 -4.72 -1.97
C GLU A 42 24.58 -6.10 -2.62
N GLY A 43 25.50 -6.55 -3.48
CA GLY A 43 25.46 -7.90 -4.09
C GLY A 43 24.13 -8.18 -4.80
N GLU A 44 23.49 -9.30 -4.44
CA GLU A 44 22.25 -9.74 -5.08
C GLU A 44 21.06 -8.81 -4.78
N TYR A 45 21.03 -8.10 -3.65
CA TYR A 45 19.99 -7.11 -3.36
C TYR A 45 20.10 -5.91 -4.29
N LEU A 46 21.31 -5.40 -4.49
CA LEU A 46 21.57 -4.30 -5.42
C LEU A 46 21.19 -4.71 -6.85
N ASN A 47 21.68 -5.87 -7.31
CA ASN A 47 21.38 -6.38 -8.64
C ASN A 47 19.88 -6.60 -8.86
N GLY A 48 19.20 -7.18 -7.89
CA GLY A 48 17.76 -7.44 -7.95
C GLY A 48 16.95 -6.14 -7.98
N MET A 49 17.28 -5.19 -7.11
CA MET A 49 16.61 -3.89 -7.05
C MET A 49 16.80 -3.12 -8.36
N ARG A 50 18.04 -3.04 -8.86
CA ARG A 50 18.35 -2.39 -10.14
C ARG A 50 17.54 -3.00 -11.28
N LYS A 51 17.54 -4.32 -11.45
CA LYS A 51 16.78 -5.02 -12.51
C LYS A 51 15.28 -4.71 -12.44
N ILE A 52 14.70 -4.65 -11.24
CA ILE A 52 13.27 -4.30 -11.07
C ILE A 52 13.02 -2.88 -11.54
N LEU A 53 13.80 -1.92 -11.08
CA LEU A 53 13.62 -0.50 -11.38
C LEU A 53 13.87 -0.20 -12.87
N GLU A 54 14.96 -0.69 -13.45
CA GLU A 54 15.28 -0.56 -14.88
C GLU A 54 14.20 -1.20 -15.77
N SER A 55 13.74 -2.40 -15.42
CA SER A 55 12.69 -3.09 -16.18
C SER A 55 11.37 -2.32 -16.15
N TYR A 56 11.05 -1.68 -15.04
CA TYR A 56 9.87 -0.82 -14.94
C TYR A 56 10.01 0.42 -15.81
N LEU A 57 11.13 1.14 -15.71
CA LEU A 57 11.40 2.34 -16.49
C LEU A 57 11.37 2.08 -18.00
N ALA A 58 12.03 1.00 -18.44
CA ALA A 58 12.10 0.61 -19.85
C ALA A 58 10.73 0.25 -20.45
N ARG A 59 9.76 -0.11 -19.64
CA ARG A 59 8.44 -0.62 -20.07
C ARG A 59 7.27 0.22 -19.56
N PHE A 60 7.55 1.39 -19.06
CA PHE A 60 6.53 2.24 -18.45
C PHE A 60 5.34 2.53 -19.37
N THR A 61 5.59 2.68 -20.68
CA THR A 61 4.56 2.93 -21.70
C THR A 61 3.94 1.65 -22.28
N ASP A 62 4.48 0.48 -21.93
CA ASP A 62 3.94 -0.77 -22.43
C ASP A 62 2.60 -1.09 -21.75
N PRO A 63 1.58 -1.51 -22.51
CA PRO A 63 0.30 -1.92 -21.96
C PRO A 63 0.39 -3.19 -21.10
N GLU A 64 1.43 -4.01 -21.35
CA GLU A 64 1.70 -5.24 -20.61
C GLU A 64 2.90 -5.07 -19.67
N GLN A 65 2.66 -4.54 -18.48
CA GLN A 65 3.69 -4.47 -17.44
C GLN A 65 3.98 -5.86 -16.87
N LYS A 66 5.26 -6.25 -16.87
CA LYS A 66 5.69 -7.51 -16.30
C LYS A 66 5.79 -7.43 -14.78
N ALA A 67 5.29 -8.47 -14.10
CA ALA A 67 5.52 -8.64 -12.67
C ALA A 67 6.95 -9.08 -12.39
N ALA A 68 7.53 -8.62 -11.28
CA ALA A 68 8.78 -9.13 -10.76
C ALA A 68 8.51 -10.26 -9.76
N TRP A 69 9.24 -11.36 -9.90
CA TRP A 69 9.19 -12.50 -8.99
C TRP A 69 10.51 -12.59 -8.22
N VAL A 70 10.44 -12.45 -6.88
CA VAL A 70 11.60 -12.59 -5.99
C VAL A 70 11.52 -13.93 -5.28
N SER A 71 12.48 -14.81 -5.54
CA SER A 71 12.59 -16.14 -4.94
C SER A 71 13.90 -16.31 -4.17
N GLY A 72 13.98 -17.31 -3.31
CA GLY A 72 15.16 -17.62 -2.51
C GLY A 72 14.79 -18.45 -1.28
N PHE A 73 15.77 -18.92 -0.53
CA PHE A 73 15.61 -19.72 0.67
C PHE A 73 14.87 -18.98 1.79
N TYR A 74 14.33 -19.74 2.76
CA TYR A 74 13.78 -19.16 3.97
C TYR A 74 14.87 -18.34 4.70
N GLY A 75 14.51 -17.18 5.22
CA GLY A 75 15.46 -16.28 5.89
C GLY A 75 16.35 -15.43 4.96
N SER A 76 16.27 -15.58 3.63
CA SER A 76 17.08 -14.81 2.68
C SER A 76 16.63 -13.35 2.46
N GLY A 77 15.77 -12.79 3.32
CA GLY A 77 15.37 -11.39 3.29
C GLY A 77 14.40 -10.96 2.17
N LYS A 78 13.77 -11.89 1.43
CA LYS A 78 12.83 -11.55 0.33
C LYS A 78 11.71 -10.59 0.74
N SER A 79 11.07 -10.87 1.87
CA SER A 79 10.00 -10.02 2.41
C SER A 79 10.52 -8.66 2.83
N HIS A 80 11.74 -8.60 3.34
CA HIS A 80 12.41 -7.37 3.70
C HIS A 80 12.71 -6.51 2.46
N LEU A 81 13.31 -7.11 1.42
CA LEU A 81 13.54 -6.43 0.14
C LEU A 81 12.23 -5.86 -0.46
N ALA A 82 11.18 -6.67 -0.52
CA ALA A 82 9.89 -6.23 -1.05
C ALA A 82 9.28 -5.08 -0.22
N LYS A 83 9.42 -5.14 1.12
CA LYS A 83 8.97 -4.09 2.02
C LYS A 83 9.76 -2.80 1.81
N VAL A 84 11.09 -2.87 1.85
CA VAL A 84 11.97 -1.71 1.64
C VAL A 84 11.72 -1.09 0.27
N LEU A 85 11.70 -1.88 -0.81
CA LEU A 85 11.45 -1.39 -2.17
C LEU A 85 10.11 -0.67 -2.28
N ARG A 86 9.05 -1.16 -1.62
CA ARG A 86 7.74 -0.52 -1.61
C ARG A 86 7.79 0.89 -1.05
N TYR A 87 8.47 1.10 0.08
CA TYR A 87 8.57 2.41 0.72
C TYR A 87 9.51 3.36 -0.02
N LEU A 88 10.61 2.83 -0.57
CA LEU A 88 11.51 3.60 -1.44
C LEU A 88 10.83 4.02 -2.76
N TRP A 89 9.97 3.17 -3.31
CA TRP A 89 9.21 3.45 -4.52
C TRP A 89 8.41 4.74 -4.42
N ALA A 90 7.58 4.86 -3.39
CA ALA A 90 6.73 6.02 -3.18
C ALA A 90 7.42 7.18 -2.43
N ASP A 91 8.68 6.99 -2.01
CA ASP A 91 9.40 7.90 -1.13
C ASP A 91 8.57 8.30 0.10
N PHE A 92 8.13 7.29 0.84
CA PHE A 92 7.20 7.46 1.96
C PHE A 92 7.71 8.50 2.95
N VAL A 93 6.85 9.48 3.28
CA VAL A 93 7.16 10.53 4.25
C VAL A 93 6.69 10.10 5.64
N PHE A 94 7.60 10.05 6.58
CA PHE A 94 7.32 9.74 7.98
C PHE A 94 6.73 10.94 8.73
N PRO A 95 6.04 10.72 9.86
CA PRO A 95 5.57 11.83 10.72
C PRO A 95 6.69 12.76 11.22
N SER A 96 7.94 12.27 11.27
CA SER A 96 9.14 13.08 11.57
C SER A 96 9.50 14.08 10.47
N GLY A 97 8.92 13.94 9.27
CA GLY A 97 9.28 14.71 8.07
C GLY A 97 10.41 14.10 7.24
N GLU A 98 11.05 13.04 7.73
CA GLU A 98 12.05 12.29 6.95
C GLU A 98 11.37 11.43 5.88
N THR A 99 12.10 11.16 4.79
CA THR A 99 11.60 10.28 3.73
C THR A 99 12.30 8.92 3.76
N ALA A 100 11.64 7.90 3.20
CA ALA A 100 12.24 6.56 3.12
C ALA A 100 13.60 6.55 2.41
N ARG A 101 13.74 7.39 1.37
CA ARG A 101 15.00 7.49 0.62
C ARG A 101 16.07 8.32 1.35
N SER A 102 15.67 9.23 2.23
CA SER A 102 16.64 9.99 3.04
C SER A 102 17.25 9.15 4.15
N ILE A 103 16.50 8.17 4.67
CA ILE A 103 16.94 7.26 5.72
C ILE A 103 17.82 6.14 5.16
N ALA A 104 17.42 5.56 4.01
CA ALA A 104 18.10 4.39 3.46
C ALA A 104 19.46 4.73 2.83
N HIS A 105 20.48 3.92 3.17
CA HIS A 105 21.83 4.04 2.63
C HIS A 105 21.96 3.35 1.27
N LEU A 106 21.50 4.04 0.21
CA LEU A 106 21.44 3.48 -1.14
C LEU A 106 22.65 3.91 -1.99
N PRO A 107 23.15 3.02 -2.86
CA PRO A 107 24.08 3.37 -3.92
C PRO A 107 23.52 4.42 -4.87
N VAL A 108 24.42 5.23 -5.48
CA VAL A 108 24.02 6.33 -6.38
C VAL A 108 23.16 5.83 -7.53
N GLU A 109 23.50 4.72 -8.14
CA GLU A 109 22.74 4.12 -9.25
C GLU A 109 21.27 3.81 -8.89
N ILE A 110 21.00 3.35 -7.67
CA ILE A 110 19.63 3.11 -7.20
C ILE A 110 18.90 4.42 -6.92
N LYS A 111 19.61 5.42 -6.34
CA LYS A 111 19.03 6.76 -6.12
C LYS A 111 18.61 7.40 -7.43
N ASP A 112 19.44 7.33 -8.45
CA ASP A 112 19.18 7.92 -9.77
C ASP A 112 17.94 7.27 -10.43
N LEU A 113 17.84 5.94 -10.42
CA LEU A 113 16.65 5.22 -10.91
C LEU A 113 15.37 5.61 -10.15
N LEU A 114 15.44 5.76 -8.83
CA LEU A 114 14.29 6.18 -8.02
C LEU A 114 13.89 7.63 -8.31
N VAL A 115 14.84 8.52 -8.59
CA VAL A 115 14.57 9.91 -9.01
C VAL A 115 13.84 9.91 -10.36
N GLU A 116 14.29 9.11 -11.32
CA GLU A 116 13.66 8.99 -12.63
C GLU A 116 12.22 8.47 -12.51
N ILE A 117 12.00 7.41 -11.70
CA ILE A 117 10.67 6.89 -11.38
C ILE A 117 9.77 8.00 -10.77
N SER A 118 10.31 8.82 -9.87
CA SER A 118 9.54 9.92 -9.29
C SER A 118 9.16 10.99 -10.31
N ALA A 119 10.07 11.28 -11.24
CA ALA A 119 9.79 12.21 -12.33
C ALA A 119 8.68 11.70 -13.25
N LEU A 120 8.69 10.39 -13.57
CA LEU A 120 7.62 9.74 -14.30
C LEU A 120 6.30 9.74 -13.51
N GLY A 121 6.33 9.36 -12.25
CA GLY A 121 5.14 9.35 -11.38
C GLY A 121 4.44 10.70 -11.33
N LYS A 122 5.19 11.80 -11.20
CA LYS A 122 4.63 13.16 -11.20
C LYS A 122 3.86 13.48 -12.48
N ARG A 123 4.27 12.94 -13.63
CA ARG A 123 3.60 13.15 -14.93
C ARG A 123 2.33 12.31 -15.08
N HIS A 124 2.16 11.26 -14.27
CA HIS A 124 1.11 10.25 -14.41
C HIS A 124 0.24 10.07 -13.15
N GLY A 125 0.10 11.12 -12.35
CA GLY A 125 -0.82 11.11 -11.21
C GLY A 125 -0.23 10.64 -9.88
N GLY A 126 1.09 10.44 -9.80
CA GLY A 126 1.80 10.06 -8.58
C GLY A 126 2.26 8.61 -8.58
N LEU A 127 3.02 8.26 -7.54
CA LEU A 127 3.45 6.88 -7.27
C LEU A 127 2.57 6.28 -6.19
N HIS A 128 2.03 5.12 -6.44
CA HIS A 128 1.18 4.40 -5.51
C HIS A 128 1.89 3.17 -4.97
N MET A 129 1.65 2.84 -3.72
CA MET A 129 2.21 1.64 -3.09
C MET A 129 1.15 0.92 -2.25
N ALA A 130 1.17 -0.40 -2.30
CA ALA A 130 0.47 -1.25 -1.34
C ALA A 130 1.25 -2.54 -1.14
N GLY A 131 1.01 -3.18 -0.02
CA GLY A 131 1.61 -4.48 0.29
C GLY A 131 0.64 -5.31 1.10
N GLY A 132 0.77 -6.62 0.97
CA GLY A 132 -0.06 -7.57 1.70
C GLY A 132 0.50 -8.98 1.60
N THR A 133 -0.07 -9.88 2.38
CA THR A 133 0.29 -11.30 2.42
C THR A 133 -0.85 -12.13 1.87
N LEU A 134 -0.57 -13.01 0.92
CA LEU A 134 -1.51 -14.01 0.47
C LEU A 134 -1.59 -15.12 1.51
N LYS A 135 -2.71 -15.19 2.24
CA LYS A 135 -2.98 -16.28 3.19
C LYS A 135 -3.58 -17.48 2.44
N SER A 136 -3.14 -18.69 2.80
CA SER A 136 -3.72 -19.92 2.25
C SER A 136 -5.22 -20.01 2.58
N GLY A 137 -6.03 -20.48 1.64
CA GLY A 137 -7.48 -20.70 1.84
C GLY A 137 -8.40 -19.49 1.72
N THR A 138 -7.89 -18.30 1.42
CA THR A 138 -8.69 -17.08 1.41
C THR A 138 -9.08 -16.59 0.00
N GLY A 139 -9.78 -17.38 -0.77
CA GLY A 139 -10.42 -16.90 -2.01
C GLY A 139 -9.47 -16.77 -3.22
N SER A 140 -9.93 -16.05 -4.24
CA SER A 140 -9.19 -15.87 -5.50
C SER A 140 -7.99 -14.96 -5.35
N VAL A 141 -6.82 -15.40 -5.83
CA VAL A 141 -5.58 -14.60 -5.91
C VAL A 141 -5.83 -13.27 -6.65
N ARG A 142 -6.62 -13.30 -7.73
CA ARG A 142 -6.96 -12.08 -8.51
C ARG A 142 -7.67 -11.03 -7.65
N LEU A 143 -8.61 -11.45 -6.81
CA LEU A 143 -9.32 -10.52 -5.91
C LEU A 143 -8.37 -9.94 -4.88
N ARG A 144 -7.43 -10.72 -4.34
CA ARG A 144 -6.43 -10.19 -3.40
C ARG A 144 -5.47 -9.20 -4.04
N VAL A 145 -5.04 -9.44 -5.27
CA VAL A 145 -4.23 -8.46 -6.01
C VAL A 145 -5.05 -7.19 -6.26
N LEU A 146 -6.34 -7.33 -6.62
CA LEU A 146 -7.23 -6.19 -6.82
C LEU A 146 -7.44 -5.38 -5.52
N ASP A 147 -7.58 -6.05 -4.38
CA ASP A 147 -7.66 -5.39 -3.06
C ASP A 147 -6.40 -4.53 -2.77
N LEU A 148 -5.20 -5.03 -3.14
CA LEU A 148 -3.97 -4.27 -3.02
C LEU A 148 -3.96 -3.04 -3.94
N VAL A 149 -4.47 -3.17 -5.17
CA VAL A 149 -4.62 -2.02 -6.08
C VAL A 149 -5.58 -0.99 -5.48
N PHE A 150 -6.73 -1.40 -4.97
CA PHE A 150 -7.67 -0.50 -4.31
C PHE A 150 -7.02 0.21 -3.11
N LYS A 151 -6.35 -0.54 -2.26
CA LYS A 151 -5.63 0.01 -1.10
C LYS A 151 -4.58 1.05 -1.52
N SER A 152 -3.87 0.82 -2.63
CA SER A 152 -2.83 1.74 -3.11
C SER A 152 -3.36 3.12 -3.51
N VAL A 153 -4.63 3.22 -3.85
CA VAL A 153 -5.31 4.46 -4.25
C VAL A 153 -6.31 4.96 -3.19
N GLY A 154 -6.21 4.45 -1.97
CA GLY A 154 -7.06 4.87 -0.85
C GLY A 154 -8.53 4.42 -0.97
N LEU A 155 -8.78 3.32 -1.68
CA LEU A 155 -10.10 2.68 -1.73
C LEU A 155 -10.17 1.53 -0.73
N PRO A 156 -11.36 1.19 -0.22
CA PRO A 156 -11.55 0.05 0.68
C PRO A 156 -11.25 -1.28 -0.01
N GLU A 157 -10.78 -2.26 0.77
CA GLU A 157 -10.64 -3.64 0.30
C GLU A 157 -12.02 -4.24 0.01
N GLY A 158 -12.09 -5.05 -1.02
CA GLY A 158 -13.32 -5.66 -1.51
C GLY A 158 -13.97 -4.88 -2.66
N TYR A 159 -14.11 -5.57 -3.82
CA TYR A 159 -14.60 -4.95 -5.05
C TYR A 159 -15.90 -4.16 -4.90
N LEU A 160 -16.85 -4.70 -4.15
CA LEU A 160 -18.17 -4.05 -3.98
C LEU A 160 -18.08 -2.74 -3.19
N PHE A 161 -17.24 -2.71 -2.15
CA PHE A 161 -17.02 -1.51 -1.34
C PHE A 161 -16.23 -0.45 -2.11
N ALA A 162 -15.17 -0.88 -2.80
CA ALA A 162 -14.39 0.01 -3.66
C ALA A 162 -15.24 0.60 -4.78
N LYS A 163 -16.05 -0.23 -5.46
CA LYS A 163 -16.98 0.24 -6.50
C LYS A 163 -17.98 1.27 -5.96
N PHE A 164 -18.54 1.02 -4.79
CA PHE A 164 -19.46 1.96 -4.15
C PHE A 164 -18.79 3.34 -3.91
N VAL A 165 -17.57 3.34 -3.35
CA VAL A 165 -16.81 4.58 -3.15
C VAL A 165 -16.46 5.24 -4.47
N MET A 166 -16.05 4.48 -5.49
CA MET A 166 -15.78 5.03 -6.82
C MET A 166 -17.03 5.67 -7.45
N ASP A 167 -18.21 5.06 -7.30
CA ASP A 167 -19.47 5.61 -7.79
C ASP A 167 -19.78 6.95 -7.09
N LEU A 168 -19.65 7.03 -5.76
CA LEU A 168 -19.82 8.28 -5.00
C LEU A 168 -18.83 9.37 -5.45
N LYS A 169 -17.57 9.02 -5.70
CA LYS A 169 -16.54 9.95 -6.17
C LYS A 169 -16.82 10.42 -7.61
N ARG A 170 -17.22 9.52 -8.49
CA ARG A 170 -17.62 9.86 -9.87
C ARG A 170 -18.81 10.82 -9.89
N ASP A 171 -19.78 10.61 -9.01
CA ASP A 171 -20.97 11.44 -8.91
C ASP A 171 -20.71 12.74 -8.09
N LEU A 172 -19.46 12.97 -7.63
CA LEU A 172 -18.99 14.12 -6.86
C LEU A 172 -19.70 14.31 -5.51
N VAL A 173 -20.25 13.25 -4.92
CA VAL A 173 -21.02 13.28 -3.67
C VAL A 173 -20.34 12.56 -2.51
N TYR A 174 -19.10 12.10 -2.69
CA TYR A 174 -18.39 11.33 -1.67
C TYR A 174 -18.18 12.11 -0.37
N GLU A 175 -17.76 13.37 -0.46
CA GLU A 175 -17.50 14.20 0.73
C GLU A 175 -18.79 14.49 1.50
N ASP A 176 -19.90 14.78 0.81
CA ASP A 176 -21.20 14.99 1.42
C ASP A 176 -21.71 13.71 2.11
N PHE A 177 -21.44 12.56 1.50
CA PHE A 177 -21.77 11.26 2.07
C PHE A 177 -20.97 10.99 3.36
N VAL A 178 -19.67 11.27 3.37
CA VAL A 178 -18.82 11.13 4.55
C VAL A 178 -19.30 12.06 5.67
N GLN A 179 -19.61 13.33 5.37
CA GLN A 179 -20.14 14.27 6.34
C GLN A 179 -21.50 13.84 6.90
N ALA A 180 -22.38 13.28 6.07
CA ALA A 180 -23.66 12.76 6.52
C ALA A 180 -23.49 11.61 7.53
N ILE A 181 -22.53 10.71 7.31
CA ILE A 181 -22.20 9.64 8.28
C ILE A 181 -21.62 10.22 9.56
N GLN A 182 -20.69 11.17 9.47
CA GLN A 182 -20.06 11.81 10.63
C GLN A 182 -21.08 12.56 11.50
N LYS A 183 -22.07 13.24 10.89
CA LYS A 183 -23.18 13.88 11.61
C LYS A 183 -24.03 12.89 12.42
N LEU A 184 -24.04 11.61 12.03
CA LEU A 184 -24.68 10.52 12.76
C LEU A 184 -23.76 9.90 13.84
N GLY A 185 -22.59 10.51 14.10
CA GLY A 185 -21.63 10.05 15.11
C GLY A 185 -20.89 8.75 14.72
N LYS A 186 -20.78 8.44 13.42
CA LYS A 186 -20.17 7.19 12.93
C LYS A 186 -18.93 7.48 12.07
N ASN A 187 -18.05 6.46 11.97
CA ASN A 187 -16.90 6.48 11.07
C ASN A 187 -17.31 5.96 9.69
N ALA A 188 -17.00 6.71 8.64
CA ALA A 188 -17.42 6.38 7.27
C ALA A 188 -16.79 5.07 6.78
N ASP A 189 -15.50 4.84 7.04
CA ASP A 189 -14.81 3.64 6.56
C ASP A 189 -15.40 2.37 7.18
N GLY A 190 -15.66 2.39 8.49
CA GLY A 190 -16.29 1.27 9.19
C GLY A 190 -17.73 1.01 8.73
N GLU A 191 -18.48 2.05 8.40
CA GLU A 191 -19.85 1.93 7.90
C GLU A 191 -19.89 1.44 6.44
N ILE A 192 -18.96 1.87 5.57
CA ILE A 192 -18.84 1.41 4.19
C ILE A 192 -18.57 -0.11 4.14
N LEU A 193 -17.74 -0.65 5.04
CA LEU A 193 -17.51 -2.10 5.14
C LEU A 193 -18.77 -2.89 5.56
N ARG A 194 -19.80 -2.21 6.03
CA ARG A 194 -21.12 -2.76 6.35
C ARG A 194 -22.21 -2.32 5.37
N LEU A 195 -21.84 -1.99 4.15
CA LEU A 195 -22.68 -1.39 3.11
C LEU A 195 -24.10 -1.96 3.02
N TYR A 196 -24.24 -3.27 3.12
CA TYR A 196 -25.52 -3.95 2.94
C TYR A 196 -26.37 -4.07 4.22
N SER A 197 -25.79 -3.83 5.37
CA SER A 197 -26.45 -3.99 6.67
C SER A 197 -26.51 -2.71 7.49
N SER A 198 -25.82 -1.64 7.07
CA SER A 198 -25.78 -0.39 7.81
C SER A 198 -26.97 0.51 7.49
N PRO A 199 -27.84 0.78 8.45
CA PRO A 199 -28.89 1.79 8.31
C PRO A 199 -28.32 3.21 8.19
N THR A 200 -27.10 3.45 8.71
CA THR A 200 -26.38 4.71 8.61
C THR A 200 -26.01 5.01 7.16
N VAL A 201 -25.44 4.03 6.46
CA VAL A 201 -25.12 4.13 5.02
C VAL A 201 -26.39 4.41 4.21
N ALA A 202 -27.47 3.68 4.49
CA ALA A 202 -28.74 3.87 3.78
C ALA A 202 -29.31 5.29 3.96
N LYS A 203 -29.25 5.84 5.18
CA LYS A 203 -29.68 7.21 5.47
C LYS A 203 -28.80 8.26 4.81
N ALA A 204 -27.48 8.12 4.92
CA ALA A 204 -26.52 9.03 4.28
C ALA A 204 -26.67 9.04 2.75
N TYR A 205 -26.80 7.87 2.15
CA TYR A 205 -27.04 7.74 0.71
C TYR A 205 -28.35 8.37 0.27
N ALA A 206 -29.44 8.12 1.02
CA ALA A 206 -30.75 8.71 0.75
C ALA A 206 -30.70 10.24 0.81
N GLN A 207 -30.00 10.78 1.81
CA GLN A 207 -29.82 12.22 1.97
C GLN A 207 -29.09 12.85 0.79
N VAL A 208 -27.96 12.25 0.37
CA VAL A 208 -27.09 12.81 -0.67
C VAL A 208 -27.73 12.72 -2.06
N TYR A 209 -28.42 11.62 -2.35
CA TYR A 209 -29.10 11.44 -3.65
C TYR A 209 -30.56 11.91 -3.68
N GLY A 210 -31.10 12.40 -2.58
CA GLY A 210 -32.51 12.84 -2.52
C GLY A 210 -33.51 11.72 -2.73
N VAL A 211 -33.22 10.48 -2.31
CA VAL A 211 -34.05 9.28 -2.55
C VAL A 211 -34.60 8.71 -1.23
N ALA A 212 -35.72 7.97 -1.31
CA ALA A 212 -36.28 7.31 -0.14
C ALA A 212 -35.37 6.17 0.36
N VAL A 213 -35.16 6.09 1.68
CA VAL A 213 -34.29 5.07 2.34
C VAL A 213 -34.71 3.64 2.00
N ALA A 214 -36.00 3.34 1.88
CA ALA A 214 -36.52 2.01 1.59
C ALA A 214 -36.03 1.39 0.24
N GLY A 215 -35.57 2.23 -0.69
CA GLY A 215 -35.05 1.77 -1.99
C GLY A 215 -33.53 1.62 -2.10
N VAL A 216 -32.78 2.14 -1.11
CA VAL A 216 -31.31 2.30 -1.20
C VAL A 216 -30.58 0.96 -1.27
N VAL A 217 -30.88 0.02 -0.38
CA VAL A 217 -30.24 -1.30 -0.33
C VAL A 217 -30.43 -2.05 -1.66
N ARG A 218 -31.61 -1.97 -2.25
CA ARG A 218 -31.93 -2.59 -3.54
C ARG A 218 -31.14 -1.95 -4.68
N ARG A 219 -30.95 -0.65 -4.71
CA ARG A 219 -30.18 0.06 -5.75
C ARG A 219 -28.69 -0.21 -5.62
N CYS A 220 -28.13 -0.21 -4.43
CA CYS A 220 -26.74 -0.60 -4.18
C CYS A 220 -26.46 -2.03 -4.65
N LEU A 221 -27.38 -2.98 -4.41
CA LEU A 221 -27.28 -4.36 -4.87
C LEU A 221 -27.44 -4.51 -6.40
N GLN A 222 -28.28 -3.70 -7.02
CA GLN A 222 -28.49 -3.75 -8.48
C GLN A 222 -27.34 -3.12 -9.26
N ALA A 223 -26.74 -2.04 -8.76
CA ALA A 223 -25.56 -1.42 -9.36
C ALA A 223 -24.35 -2.36 -9.37
N THR A 224 -24.25 -3.26 -8.39
CA THR A 224 -23.17 -4.25 -8.28
C THR A 224 -23.40 -5.54 -9.09
N ARG A 225 -24.63 -5.83 -9.54
CA ARG A 225 -24.97 -7.01 -10.36
C ARG A 225 -24.80 -6.82 -11.86
N ARG A 226 -24.48 -5.61 -12.33
CA ARG A 226 -24.30 -5.31 -13.75
C ARG A 226 -22.83 -5.40 -14.20
N VAL A 227 -22.09 -6.39 -13.68
CA VAL A 227 -20.76 -6.78 -14.17
C VAL A 227 -20.75 -8.26 -14.48
#